data_ce3060b4df74c32fccdc95f89758f97f
#
_entry.id   ce3060b4df74c32fccdc95f89758f97f
#
_cell.length_a   1.000
_cell.length_b   1.000
_cell.length_c   1.000
_cell.angle_alpha   90.00
_cell.angle_beta   90.00
_cell.angle_gamma   90.00
#
_symmetry.space_group_name_H-M   'P 1'
#
loop_
_entity.id
_entity.type
_entity.pdbx_description
1 polymer ?
#
loop_
_entity_poly.entity_id
_entity_poly.type
_entity_poly.pdbx_seq_one_letter_code
_entity_poly.pdbx_strand_id
1 'polypeptide(L)'
;MKKIVIIDHFSQTPDEPGNNRFLYLAQMLCEIGCQVEIITTDFSHKAKKTRQTDMERLRELPYGFTMLPEPGYPKNVCLTRFYSHYVLGKNLQKYLKTISKPDLIYAAIPSLDAAGAAAAYCKKQNIPFVIDIQDLWPEAFKLVFHIPVLSDLIFAPMTAQANRIYRQADKIVAVSETYKNRGLKSCKKDKEGLCVYLGTDLAKFDESAAGIAVDKPADQLWIAYAGTLGHSYNIEIVLDALNLLPDDMASKVVFKVFGDGPLMERFQAYAQKCKVKVDFLGRLDYGSMTAYLKHSDIAVNPIVKGAAQSIINKHADYAAAGLPVVSTQECPEYRMLLEQYGCGINCDPENPKQVADALQKLLQKEAMRHEMGFNSRKMAQERFDRAHTYQGILAEIEKLVR
;
A
#
# COMPACT_ATOMS: atom_id res chain seq x y z
N MET A 1 30.09 -0.61 -12.52
CA MET A 1 28.89 -0.24 -11.72
C MET A 1 27.67 -0.58 -12.57
N LYS A 2 26.73 -1.37 -12.05
CA LYS A 2 25.52 -1.79 -12.80
C LYS A 2 24.52 -0.65 -12.84
N LYS A 3 23.93 -0.40 -14.01
CA LYS A 3 22.90 0.65 -14.21
C LYS A 3 21.51 0.04 -14.14
N ILE A 4 20.72 0.42 -13.16
CA ILE A 4 19.33 -0.02 -12.95
C ILE A 4 18.38 1.15 -13.24
N VAL A 5 17.36 0.91 -14.05
CA VAL A 5 16.29 1.89 -14.30
C VAL A 5 15.01 1.39 -13.64
N ILE A 6 14.47 2.17 -12.73
CA ILE A 6 13.16 1.94 -12.09
C ILE A 6 12.12 2.81 -12.80
N ILE A 7 11.05 2.20 -13.29
CA ILE A 7 9.95 2.91 -13.96
C ILE A 7 8.71 2.76 -13.10
N ASP A 8 8.28 3.85 -12.48
CA ASP A 8 7.04 3.87 -11.69
C ASP A 8 6.22 5.13 -12.01
N HIS A 9 5.08 4.90 -12.66
CA HIS A 9 4.16 5.98 -13.05
C HIS A 9 3.66 6.78 -11.86
N PHE A 10 3.43 6.12 -10.72
CA PHE A 10 2.82 6.73 -9.53
C PHE A 10 3.82 7.00 -8.40
N SER A 11 5.12 6.96 -8.69
CA SER A 11 6.14 7.27 -7.70
C SER A 11 5.92 8.66 -7.12
N GLN A 12 6.05 8.77 -5.81
CA GLN A 12 6.13 10.05 -5.14
C GLN A 12 7.51 10.68 -5.36
N THR A 13 7.58 11.99 -5.29
CA THR A 13 8.85 12.68 -5.07
C THR A 13 9.22 12.58 -3.57
N PRO A 14 10.48 12.82 -3.18
CA PRO A 14 10.88 12.78 -1.76
C PRO A 14 10.06 13.71 -0.86
N ASP A 15 9.51 14.78 -1.43
CA ASP A 15 8.69 15.77 -0.71
C ASP A 15 7.21 15.39 -0.61
N GLU A 16 6.76 14.45 -1.42
CA GLU A 16 5.38 14.00 -1.42
C GLU A 16 5.16 12.90 -0.36
N PRO A 17 4.11 13.02 0.46
CA PRO A 17 3.79 11.98 1.44
C PRO A 17 3.26 10.72 0.76
N GLY A 18 3.80 9.57 1.12
CA GLY A 18 3.38 8.28 0.58
C GLY A 18 4.23 7.12 1.08
N ASN A 19 3.97 5.94 0.52
CA ASN A 19 4.69 4.73 0.90
C ASN A 19 6.17 4.75 0.45
N ASN A 20 6.48 5.44 -0.65
CA ASN A 20 7.85 5.62 -1.16
C ASN A 20 8.63 4.31 -1.42
N ARG A 21 7.93 3.23 -1.82
CA ARG A 21 8.53 1.91 -2.08
C ARG A 21 9.74 1.98 -3.00
N PHE A 22 9.59 2.67 -4.12
CA PHE A 22 10.64 2.73 -5.15
C PHE A 22 11.79 3.67 -4.80
N LEU A 23 11.53 4.73 -4.01
CA LEU A 23 12.58 5.58 -3.47
C LEU A 23 13.46 4.78 -2.48
N TYR A 24 12.80 3.99 -1.61
CA TYR A 24 13.49 3.11 -0.67
C TYR A 24 14.31 2.04 -1.40
N LEU A 25 13.74 1.38 -2.41
CA LEU A 25 14.46 0.39 -3.23
C LEU A 25 15.64 1.01 -3.97
N ALA A 26 15.48 2.22 -4.53
CA ALA A 26 16.56 2.94 -5.22
C ALA A 26 17.72 3.25 -4.27
N GLN A 27 17.40 3.70 -3.05
CA GLN A 27 18.39 3.93 -2.01
C GLN A 27 19.19 2.67 -1.70
N MET A 28 18.52 1.55 -1.42
CA MET A 28 19.18 0.26 -1.15
C MET A 28 20.06 -0.20 -2.31
N LEU A 29 19.62 -0.03 -3.55
CA LEU A 29 20.41 -0.37 -4.74
C LEU A 29 21.65 0.51 -4.87
N CYS A 30 21.57 1.80 -4.53
CA CYS A 30 22.72 2.68 -4.50
C CYS A 30 23.73 2.27 -3.41
N GLU A 31 23.27 1.87 -2.24
CA GLU A 31 24.10 1.40 -1.11
C GLU A 31 24.92 0.15 -1.47
N ILE A 32 24.42 -0.72 -2.34
CA ILE A 32 25.17 -1.86 -2.87
C ILE A 32 26.00 -1.54 -4.13
N GLY A 33 26.13 -0.25 -4.48
CA GLY A 33 26.99 0.22 -5.56
C GLY A 33 26.38 0.20 -6.96
N CYS A 34 25.06 0.17 -7.10
CA CYS A 34 24.39 0.35 -8.39
C CYS A 34 24.24 1.85 -8.73
N GLN A 35 24.27 2.15 -10.02
CA GLN A 35 23.77 3.43 -10.53
C GLN A 35 22.28 3.29 -10.80
N VAL A 36 21.45 4.08 -10.12
CA VAL A 36 20.00 3.97 -10.23
C VAL A 36 19.39 5.23 -10.83
N GLU A 37 18.38 5.07 -11.67
CA GLU A 37 17.55 6.16 -12.19
C GLU A 37 16.09 5.78 -12.02
N ILE A 38 15.29 6.64 -11.34
CA ILE A 38 13.84 6.53 -11.27
C ILE A 38 13.22 7.38 -12.38
N ILE A 39 12.35 6.79 -13.18
CA ILE A 39 11.56 7.46 -14.20
C ILE A 39 10.10 7.45 -13.78
N THR A 40 9.51 8.62 -13.65
CA THR A 40 8.10 8.83 -13.29
C THR A 40 7.46 9.91 -14.16
N THR A 41 6.32 10.44 -13.77
CA THR A 41 5.61 11.53 -14.45
C THR A 41 5.72 12.84 -13.69
N ASP A 42 5.57 13.96 -14.40
CA ASP A 42 5.42 15.29 -13.81
C ASP A 42 4.00 15.56 -13.26
N PHE A 43 3.07 14.63 -13.43
CA PHE A 43 1.70 14.74 -12.94
C PHE A 43 1.51 14.02 -11.60
N SER A 44 1.01 14.72 -10.58
CA SER A 44 0.66 14.10 -9.30
C SER A 44 -0.72 13.43 -9.37
N HIS A 45 -0.72 12.10 -9.38
CA HIS A 45 -1.97 11.31 -9.34
C HIS A 45 -2.86 11.67 -8.14
N LYS A 46 -2.27 11.98 -7.00
CA LYS A 46 -2.98 12.30 -5.76
C LYS A 46 -3.56 13.71 -5.80
N ALA A 47 -2.76 14.69 -6.21
CA ALA A 47 -3.15 16.10 -6.24
C ALA A 47 -3.93 16.49 -7.52
N LYS A 48 -3.95 15.63 -8.57
CA LYS A 48 -4.57 15.87 -9.88
C LYS A 48 -4.08 17.15 -10.57
N LYS A 49 -2.79 17.43 -10.43
CA LYS A 49 -2.11 18.58 -11.03
C LYS A 49 -0.67 18.26 -11.35
N THR A 50 -0.08 19.07 -12.22
CA THR A 50 1.37 19.04 -12.48
C THR A 50 2.14 19.33 -11.22
N ARG A 51 3.21 18.57 -10.96
CA ARG A 51 4.07 18.71 -9.79
C ARG A 51 4.86 20.02 -9.85
N GLN A 52 4.98 20.64 -8.71
CA GLN A 52 5.93 21.72 -8.46
C GLN A 52 7.01 21.13 -7.56
N THR A 53 8.05 20.59 -8.17
CA THR A 53 9.12 19.89 -7.45
C THR A 53 10.38 20.75 -7.47
N ASP A 54 11.06 20.81 -6.33
CA ASP A 54 12.38 21.41 -6.23
C ASP A 54 13.40 20.51 -6.95
N MET A 55 13.82 20.99 -8.12
CA MET A 55 14.78 20.24 -8.95
C MET A 55 16.19 20.23 -8.35
N GLU A 56 16.57 21.19 -7.49
CA GLU A 56 17.87 21.19 -6.81
C GLU A 56 17.92 20.06 -5.80
N ARG A 57 16.88 19.93 -5.01
CA ARG A 57 16.73 18.82 -4.04
C ARG A 57 16.74 17.45 -4.70
N LEU A 58 16.18 17.30 -5.88
CA LEU A 58 16.25 16.04 -6.62
C LEU A 58 17.68 15.69 -7.06
N ARG A 59 18.55 16.68 -7.27
CA ARG A 59 19.96 16.45 -7.65
C ARG A 59 20.83 15.99 -6.49
N GLU A 60 20.40 16.23 -5.25
CA GLU A 60 21.08 15.78 -4.04
C GLU A 60 20.85 14.30 -3.72
N LEU A 61 19.90 13.65 -4.40
CA LEU A 61 19.60 12.24 -4.20
C LEU A 61 20.77 11.35 -4.69
N PRO A 62 21.01 10.20 -4.05
CA PRO A 62 22.03 9.26 -4.49
C PRO A 62 21.68 8.56 -5.80
N TYR A 63 20.47 8.75 -6.31
CA TYR A 63 19.97 8.22 -7.58
C TYR A 63 19.42 9.34 -8.47
N GLY A 64 19.44 9.10 -9.78
CA GLY A 64 18.78 9.97 -10.75
C GLY A 64 17.26 9.94 -10.63
N PHE A 65 16.63 11.08 -10.85
CA PHE A 65 15.16 11.19 -10.82
C PHE A 65 14.66 11.97 -12.03
N THR A 66 13.96 11.30 -12.93
CA THR A 66 13.46 11.86 -14.20
C THR A 66 11.95 11.88 -14.22
N MET A 67 11.38 13.06 -14.49
CA MET A 67 9.95 13.24 -14.66
C MET A 67 9.61 13.46 -16.13
N LEU A 68 8.73 12.61 -16.68
CA LEU A 68 8.25 12.72 -18.06
C LEU A 68 6.89 13.41 -18.08
N PRO A 69 6.61 14.26 -19.07
CA PRO A 69 5.34 14.96 -19.16
C PRO A 69 4.21 14.03 -19.57
N GLU A 70 3.03 14.27 -18.97
CA GLU A 70 1.74 13.69 -19.39
C GLU A 70 0.61 14.74 -19.26
N PRO A 71 -0.50 14.61 -20.02
CA PRO A 71 -1.61 15.56 -19.98
C PRO A 71 -2.33 15.65 -18.62
N GLY A 72 -2.28 14.56 -17.83
CA GLY A 72 -3.01 14.46 -16.58
C GLY A 72 -4.51 14.18 -16.76
N TYR A 73 -5.24 14.08 -15.62
CA TYR A 73 -6.67 13.75 -15.60
C TYR A 73 -7.32 14.19 -14.28
N PRO A 74 -8.63 14.58 -14.31
CA PRO A 74 -9.31 15.14 -13.13
C PRO A 74 -9.81 14.08 -12.14
N LYS A 75 -10.06 12.83 -12.58
CA LYS A 75 -10.68 11.76 -11.77
C LYS A 75 -9.98 10.43 -11.99
N ASN A 76 -10.04 9.53 -10.99
CA ASN A 76 -9.43 8.19 -11.08
C ASN A 76 -10.11 7.29 -12.14
N VAL A 77 -11.39 7.50 -12.39
CA VAL A 77 -12.16 6.77 -13.40
C VAL A 77 -12.66 7.76 -14.44
N CYS A 78 -11.92 7.90 -15.56
CA CYS A 78 -12.27 8.74 -16.71
C CYS A 78 -11.46 8.34 -17.94
N LEU A 79 -11.97 8.64 -19.13
CA LEU A 79 -11.29 8.33 -20.41
C LEU A 79 -9.97 9.09 -20.57
N THR A 80 -9.91 10.33 -20.09
CA THR A 80 -8.70 11.17 -20.16
C THR A 80 -7.52 10.53 -19.41
N ARG A 81 -7.77 9.72 -18.37
CA ARG A 81 -6.72 8.95 -17.69
C ARG A 81 -6.04 7.96 -18.62
N PHE A 82 -6.79 7.21 -19.40
CA PHE A 82 -6.22 6.25 -20.35
C PHE A 82 -5.40 6.97 -21.44
N TYR A 83 -5.89 8.11 -21.91
CA TYR A 83 -5.13 8.95 -22.85
C TYR A 83 -3.82 9.47 -22.23
N SER A 84 -3.86 9.96 -21.00
CA SER A 84 -2.68 10.44 -20.28
C SER A 84 -1.64 9.34 -20.12
N HIS A 85 -2.05 8.13 -19.70
CA HIS A 85 -1.17 6.96 -19.57
C HIS A 85 -0.55 6.54 -20.93
N TYR A 86 -1.34 6.59 -22.00
CA TYR A 86 -0.83 6.33 -23.36
C TYR A 86 0.25 7.35 -23.75
N VAL A 87 0.02 8.64 -23.50
CA VAL A 87 1.01 9.70 -23.80
C VAL A 87 2.29 9.49 -23.00
N LEU A 88 2.17 9.21 -21.69
CA LEU A 88 3.34 8.87 -20.87
C LEU A 88 4.11 7.67 -21.44
N GLY A 89 3.41 6.60 -21.83
CA GLY A 89 4.04 5.44 -22.46
C GLY A 89 4.81 5.79 -23.73
N LYS A 90 4.28 6.72 -24.54
CA LYS A 90 4.99 7.24 -25.74
C LYS A 90 6.21 8.10 -25.39
N ASN A 91 6.10 8.96 -24.37
CA ASN A 91 7.22 9.78 -23.92
C ASN A 91 8.33 8.90 -23.30
N LEU A 92 7.95 7.87 -22.55
CA LEU A 92 8.89 6.88 -22.02
C LEU A 92 9.61 6.13 -23.18
N GLN A 93 8.90 5.71 -24.23
CA GLN A 93 9.54 5.07 -25.39
C GLN A 93 10.57 5.97 -26.07
N LYS A 94 10.31 7.29 -26.13
CA LYS A 94 11.27 8.26 -26.68
C LYS A 94 12.46 8.41 -25.74
N TYR A 95 12.23 8.59 -24.46
CA TYR A 95 13.27 8.78 -23.45
C TYR A 95 14.22 7.59 -23.35
N LEU A 96 13.70 6.37 -23.29
CA LEU A 96 14.52 5.15 -23.24
C LEU A 96 15.50 4.98 -24.43
N LYS A 97 15.26 5.67 -25.56
CA LYS A 97 16.19 5.67 -26.69
C LYS A 97 17.33 6.66 -26.55
N THR A 98 17.23 7.61 -25.63
CA THR A 98 18.23 8.67 -25.40
C THR A 98 19.21 8.34 -24.30
N ILE A 99 18.85 7.44 -23.39
CA ILE A 99 19.71 7.04 -22.27
C ILE A 99 20.70 5.94 -22.69
N SER A 100 21.82 5.85 -21.99
CA SER A 100 22.72 4.71 -22.10
C SER A 100 21.99 3.43 -21.71
N LYS A 101 22.29 2.32 -22.43
CA LYS A 101 21.64 1.03 -22.18
C LYS A 101 21.78 0.62 -20.71
N PRO A 102 20.67 0.40 -19.95
CA PRO A 102 20.76 -0.11 -18.58
C PRO A 102 21.05 -1.62 -18.57
N ASP A 103 21.57 -2.09 -17.43
CA ASP A 103 21.79 -3.52 -17.18
C ASP A 103 20.48 -4.23 -16.80
N LEU A 104 19.49 -3.49 -16.24
CA LEU A 104 18.17 -4.01 -15.89
C LEU A 104 17.14 -2.89 -15.87
N ILE A 105 15.89 -3.23 -16.24
CA ILE A 105 14.72 -2.36 -16.03
C ILE A 105 13.77 -3.04 -15.03
N TYR A 106 13.40 -2.27 -13.99
CA TYR A 106 12.43 -2.64 -12.98
C TYR A 106 11.18 -1.76 -13.12
N ALA A 107 10.02 -2.33 -13.48
CA ALA A 107 8.83 -1.54 -13.79
C ALA A 107 7.64 -1.88 -12.91
N ALA A 108 7.01 -0.85 -12.35
CA ALA A 108 5.78 -0.97 -11.56
C ALA A 108 4.54 -1.24 -12.43
N ILE A 109 3.63 -2.05 -11.91
CA ILE A 109 2.28 -2.27 -12.42
C ILE A 109 1.28 -1.77 -11.35
N PRO A 110 0.29 -0.94 -11.71
CA PRO A 110 0.05 -0.32 -13.00
C PRO A 110 1.04 0.84 -13.25
N SER A 111 1.29 1.39 -14.41
CA SER A 111 0.46 1.55 -15.59
C SER A 111 0.90 0.58 -16.70
N LEU A 112 -0.08 0.02 -17.40
CA LEU A 112 0.21 -0.95 -18.46
C LEU A 112 0.89 -0.33 -19.69
N ASP A 113 0.65 0.95 -19.99
CA ASP A 113 1.29 1.63 -21.11
C ASP A 113 2.78 1.88 -20.84
N ALA A 114 3.13 2.35 -19.64
CA ALA A 114 4.51 2.54 -19.23
C ALA A 114 5.27 1.20 -19.15
N ALA A 115 4.68 0.20 -18.47
CA ALA A 115 5.28 -1.13 -18.35
C ALA A 115 5.38 -1.84 -19.74
N GLY A 116 4.40 -1.65 -20.62
CA GLY A 116 4.43 -2.17 -21.99
C GLY A 116 5.53 -1.53 -22.84
N ALA A 117 5.78 -0.22 -22.66
CA ALA A 117 6.89 0.48 -23.30
C ALA A 117 8.24 -0.05 -22.82
N ALA A 118 8.38 -0.25 -21.51
CA ALA A 118 9.57 -0.85 -20.89
C ALA A 118 9.82 -2.27 -21.41
N ALA A 119 8.79 -3.13 -21.39
CA ALA A 119 8.87 -4.50 -21.87
C ALA A 119 9.32 -4.59 -23.34
N ALA A 120 8.74 -3.74 -24.21
CA ALA A 120 9.11 -3.69 -25.63
C ALA A 120 10.57 -3.25 -25.82
N TYR A 121 11.04 -2.27 -25.04
CA TYR A 121 12.43 -1.81 -25.09
C TYR A 121 13.38 -2.90 -24.59
N CYS A 122 13.10 -3.53 -23.44
CA CYS A 122 13.90 -4.62 -22.90
C CYS A 122 14.04 -5.77 -23.87
N LYS A 123 12.94 -6.21 -24.50
CA LYS A 123 12.96 -7.27 -25.50
C LYS A 123 13.85 -6.90 -26.70
N LYS A 124 13.75 -5.65 -27.21
CA LYS A 124 14.53 -5.19 -28.35
C LYS A 124 16.02 -5.09 -28.04
N GLN A 125 16.38 -4.68 -26.84
CA GLN A 125 17.75 -4.43 -26.42
C GLN A 125 18.40 -5.62 -25.71
N ASN A 126 17.66 -6.71 -25.50
CA ASN A 126 18.07 -7.87 -24.70
C ASN A 126 18.54 -7.43 -23.31
N ILE A 127 17.64 -6.78 -22.57
CA ILE A 127 17.84 -6.28 -21.20
C ILE A 127 16.94 -7.07 -20.26
N PRO A 128 17.43 -7.58 -19.13
CA PRO A 128 16.62 -8.18 -18.08
C PRO A 128 15.48 -7.25 -17.61
N PHE A 129 14.28 -7.81 -17.50
CA PHE A 129 13.07 -7.08 -17.19
C PHE A 129 12.35 -7.65 -15.97
N VAL A 130 12.24 -6.85 -14.91
CA VAL A 130 11.50 -7.18 -13.69
C VAL A 130 10.24 -6.33 -13.63
N ILE A 131 9.13 -6.93 -13.25
CA ILE A 131 7.89 -6.21 -12.94
C ILE A 131 7.56 -6.31 -11.46
N ASP A 132 6.96 -5.23 -10.91
CA ASP A 132 6.45 -5.15 -9.56
C ASP A 132 4.95 -4.86 -9.58
N ILE A 133 4.14 -5.86 -9.28
CA ILE A 133 2.67 -5.77 -9.35
C ILE A 133 2.14 -5.21 -8.03
N GLN A 134 1.68 -3.96 -8.05
CA GLN A 134 1.13 -3.24 -6.90
C GLN A 134 -0.39 -3.14 -6.93
N ASP A 135 -0.98 -3.28 -8.11
CA ASP A 135 -2.42 -3.37 -8.31
C ASP A 135 -2.70 -4.19 -9.58
N LEU A 136 -3.87 -4.80 -9.64
CA LEU A 136 -4.28 -5.62 -10.77
C LEU A 136 -5.16 -4.83 -11.73
N TRP A 137 -4.61 -4.50 -12.90
CA TRP A 137 -5.37 -3.97 -14.01
C TRP A 137 -5.47 -5.01 -15.13
N PRO A 138 -6.68 -5.24 -15.67
CA PRO A 138 -7.94 -4.49 -15.50
C PRO A 138 -8.85 -4.94 -14.35
N GLU A 139 -8.45 -5.90 -13.53
CA GLU A 139 -9.31 -6.50 -12.50
C GLU A 139 -9.93 -5.44 -11.57
N ALA A 140 -9.17 -4.42 -11.16
CA ALA A 140 -9.65 -3.32 -10.34
C ALA A 140 -10.78 -2.50 -11.02
N PHE A 141 -10.73 -2.34 -12.35
CA PHE A 141 -11.82 -1.67 -13.08
C PHE A 141 -13.07 -2.53 -13.19
N LYS A 142 -12.92 -3.85 -13.33
CA LYS A 142 -14.06 -4.78 -13.40
C LYS A 142 -14.88 -4.78 -12.11
N LEU A 143 -14.26 -4.49 -10.97
CA LEU A 143 -14.98 -4.37 -9.69
C LEU A 143 -15.87 -3.12 -9.63
N VAL A 144 -15.43 -2.02 -10.26
CA VAL A 144 -16.20 -0.77 -10.33
C VAL A 144 -17.32 -0.86 -11.38
N PHE A 145 -17.04 -1.52 -12.51
CA PHE A 145 -17.97 -1.68 -13.64
C PHE A 145 -18.50 -3.12 -13.70
N HIS A 146 -19.21 -3.53 -12.67
CA HIS A 146 -19.67 -4.92 -12.53
C HIS A 146 -20.91 -5.23 -13.39
N ILE A 147 -20.69 -5.36 -14.72
CA ILE A 147 -21.67 -5.88 -15.66
C ILE A 147 -21.17 -7.25 -16.12
N PRO A 148 -21.79 -8.37 -15.68
CA PRO A 148 -21.36 -9.72 -16.05
C PRO A 148 -21.20 -9.86 -17.56
N VAL A 149 -20.15 -10.60 -18.01
CA VAL A 149 -19.80 -10.87 -19.42
C VAL A 149 -19.36 -9.61 -20.20
N LEU A 150 -20.07 -8.49 -20.11
CA LEU A 150 -19.77 -7.27 -20.85
C LEU A 150 -18.46 -6.63 -20.36
N SER A 151 -18.23 -6.63 -19.05
CA SER A 151 -16.95 -6.13 -18.47
C SER A 151 -15.75 -6.92 -18.97
N ASP A 152 -15.89 -8.25 -19.13
CA ASP A 152 -14.81 -9.08 -19.65
C ASP A 152 -14.49 -8.77 -21.11
N LEU A 153 -15.50 -8.52 -21.94
CA LEU A 153 -15.32 -8.14 -23.33
C LEU A 153 -14.69 -6.74 -23.46
N ILE A 154 -15.19 -5.75 -22.72
CA ILE A 154 -14.66 -4.37 -22.74
C ILE A 154 -13.19 -4.34 -22.31
N PHE A 155 -12.84 -5.07 -21.26
CA PHE A 155 -11.47 -5.08 -20.71
C PHE A 155 -10.57 -6.17 -21.31
N ALA A 156 -11.03 -6.96 -22.29
CA ALA A 156 -10.23 -7.99 -22.94
C ALA A 156 -8.91 -7.46 -23.54
N PRO A 157 -8.87 -6.31 -24.24
CA PRO A 157 -7.61 -5.76 -24.76
C PRO A 157 -6.62 -5.42 -23.66
N MET A 158 -7.09 -4.84 -22.54
CA MET A 158 -6.25 -4.50 -21.39
C MET A 158 -5.75 -5.76 -20.67
N THR A 159 -6.59 -6.80 -20.55
CA THR A 159 -6.19 -8.11 -20.03
C THR A 159 -5.10 -8.75 -20.92
N ALA A 160 -5.25 -8.68 -22.24
CA ALA A 160 -4.25 -9.18 -23.17
C ALA A 160 -2.92 -8.41 -23.08
N GLN A 161 -2.98 -7.09 -22.90
CA GLN A 161 -1.81 -6.24 -22.66
C GLN A 161 -1.10 -6.63 -21.37
N ALA A 162 -1.81 -6.73 -20.25
CA ALA A 162 -1.26 -7.14 -18.95
C ALA A 162 -0.60 -8.53 -19.04
N ASN A 163 -1.30 -9.52 -19.61
CA ASN A 163 -0.79 -10.87 -19.77
C ASN A 163 0.46 -10.94 -20.65
N ARG A 164 0.57 -10.08 -21.69
CA ARG A 164 1.76 -9.97 -22.53
C ARG A 164 2.94 -9.42 -21.74
N ILE A 165 2.74 -8.39 -20.90
CA ILE A 165 3.78 -7.81 -20.04
C ILE A 165 4.26 -8.86 -19.05
N TYR A 166 3.36 -9.54 -18.35
CA TYR A 166 3.68 -10.60 -17.38
C TYR A 166 4.51 -11.73 -18.00
N ARG A 167 4.17 -12.16 -19.20
CA ARG A 167 4.95 -13.19 -19.93
C ARG A 167 6.35 -12.72 -20.33
N GLN A 168 6.54 -11.43 -20.61
CA GLN A 168 7.82 -10.89 -21.06
C GLN A 168 8.78 -10.63 -19.89
N ALA A 169 8.28 -10.46 -18.67
CA ALA A 169 9.14 -10.24 -17.50
C ALA A 169 10.03 -11.46 -17.22
N ASP A 170 11.28 -11.24 -16.90
CA ASP A 170 12.20 -12.31 -16.44
C ASP A 170 11.89 -12.70 -15.00
N LYS A 171 11.50 -11.73 -14.17
CA LYS A 171 11.02 -11.96 -12.79
C LYS A 171 9.77 -11.15 -12.51
N ILE A 172 8.85 -11.76 -11.74
CA ILE A 172 7.66 -11.10 -11.20
C ILE A 172 7.86 -10.89 -9.71
N VAL A 173 7.81 -9.63 -9.28
CA VAL A 173 7.64 -9.22 -7.89
C VAL A 173 6.20 -8.75 -7.71
N ALA A 174 5.59 -8.97 -6.57
CA ALA A 174 4.25 -8.48 -6.28
C ALA A 174 4.07 -8.19 -4.79
N VAL A 175 3.14 -7.29 -4.48
CA VAL A 175 2.86 -6.86 -3.11
C VAL A 175 1.90 -7.79 -2.35
N SER A 176 1.52 -8.92 -2.95
CA SER A 176 0.76 -9.97 -2.28
C SER A 176 0.88 -11.29 -3.05
N GLU A 177 0.62 -12.39 -2.39
CA GLU A 177 0.54 -13.72 -2.99
C GLU A 177 -0.53 -13.78 -4.09
N THR A 178 -1.67 -13.15 -3.85
CA THR A 178 -2.76 -13.06 -4.82
C THR A 178 -2.30 -12.37 -6.11
N TYR A 179 -1.56 -11.26 -6.00
CA TYR A 179 -1.07 -10.52 -7.17
C TYR A 179 0.06 -11.26 -7.88
N LYS A 180 0.97 -11.88 -7.12
CA LYS A 180 2.00 -12.77 -7.67
C LYS A 180 1.38 -13.90 -8.49
N ASN A 181 0.42 -14.61 -7.91
CA ASN A 181 -0.23 -15.74 -8.55
C ASN A 181 -1.01 -15.32 -9.81
N ARG A 182 -1.66 -14.13 -9.79
CA ARG A 182 -2.30 -13.56 -10.99
C ARG A 182 -1.30 -13.28 -12.11
N GLY A 183 -0.14 -12.75 -11.78
CA GLY A 183 0.94 -12.53 -12.75
C GLY A 183 1.45 -13.85 -13.34
N LEU A 184 1.76 -14.82 -12.48
CA LEU A 184 2.29 -16.14 -12.85
C LEU A 184 1.30 -16.96 -13.68
N LYS A 185 -0.02 -16.84 -13.45
CA LYS A 185 -1.06 -17.54 -14.23
C LYS A 185 -0.95 -17.27 -15.74
N SER A 186 -0.36 -16.15 -16.13
CA SER A 186 -0.16 -15.79 -17.54
C SER A 186 1.15 -16.30 -18.13
N CYS A 187 2.04 -16.84 -17.27
CA CYS A 187 3.38 -17.26 -17.64
C CYS A 187 3.48 -18.77 -17.89
N LYS A 188 4.67 -19.24 -18.29
CA LYS A 188 4.98 -20.68 -18.33
C LYS A 188 5.04 -21.24 -16.91
N LYS A 189 4.81 -22.56 -16.76
CA LYS A 189 4.69 -23.22 -15.43
C LYS A 189 5.96 -23.14 -14.56
N ASP A 190 7.11 -22.97 -15.17
CA ASP A 190 8.43 -22.94 -14.52
C ASP A 190 8.86 -21.54 -14.05
N LYS A 191 8.05 -20.51 -14.34
CA LYS A 191 8.37 -19.15 -13.88
C LYS A 191 8.03 -18.96 -12.41
N GLU A 192 9.02 -18.53 -11.65
CA GLU A 192 8.85 -18.16 -10.24
C GLU A 192 8.60 -16.68 -10.05
N GLY A 193 7.86 -16.33 -8.99
CA GLY A 193 7.62 -14.98 -8.56
C GLY A 193 8.00 -14.77 -7.10
N LEU A 194 8.23 -13.52 -6.72
CA LEU A 194 8.55 -13.11 -5.37
C LEU A 194 7.41 -12.26 -4.80
N CYS A 195 6.88 -12.63 -3.63
CA CYS A 195 5.94 -11.81 -2.89
C CYS A 195 6.71 -10.96 -1.85
N VAL A 196 6.64 -9.64 -2.00
CA VAL A 196 7.22 -8.69 -1.04
C VAL A 196 6.20 -7.59 -0.78
N TYR A 197 5.60 -7.60 0.40
CA TYR A 197 4.59 -6.61 0.79
C TYR A 197 5.11 -5.18 0.67
N LEU A 198 4.20 -4.21 0.61
CA LEU A 198 4.57 -2.78 0.57
C LEU A 198 5.44 -2.40 1.76
N GLY A 199 5.12 -2.93 2.91
CA GLY A 199 5.89 -2.78 4.12
C GLY A 199 6.04 -1.34 4.60
N THR A 200 6.83 -1.19 5.65
CA THR A 200 7.24 0.09 6.21
C THR A 200 8.73 0.05 6.57
N ASP A 201 9.34 1.19 6.71
CA ASP A 201 10.67 1.34 7.30
C ASP A 201 10.49 1.41 8.82
N LEU A 202 10.79 0.33 9.52
CA LEU A 202 10.57 0.24 10.98
C LEU A 202 11.46 1.20 11.77
N ALA A 203 12.68 1.43 11.33
CA ALA A 203 13.57 2.39 11.99
C ALA A 203 13.00 3.81 11.90
N LYS A 204 12.60 4.20 10.69
CA LYS A 204 11.96 5.50 10.46
C LYS A 204 10.61 5.62 11.17
N PHE A 205 9.82 4.54 11.27
CA PHE A 205 8.56 4.52 12.01
C PHE A 205 8.81 4.85 13.49
N ASP A 206 9.79 4.20 14.10
CA ASP A 206 10.13 4.40 15.51
C ASP A 206 10.73 5.79 15.76
N GLU A 207 11.62 6.24 14.90
CA GLU A 207 12.24 7.57 14.95
C GLU A 207 11.21 8.69 14.78
N SER A 208 10.28 8.53 13.82
CA SER A 208 9.23 9.53 13.55
C SER A 208 8.28 9.75 14.71
N ALA A 209 8.08 8.73 15.55
CA ALA A 209 7.27 8.84 16.77
C ALA A 209 8.05 9.44 17.96
N ALA A 210 9.39 9.41 17.89
CA ALA A 210 10.23 9.86 18.98
C ALA A 210 10.12 11.38 19.20
N GLY A 211 9.97 11.80 20.45
CA GLY A 211 9.87 13.21 20.79
C GLY A 211 8.50 13.86 20.57
N ILE A 212 7.52 13.13 20.05
CA ILE A 212 6.15 13.64 19.92
C ILE A 212 5.37 13.25 21.17
N ALA A 213 5.00 14.28 21.96
CA ALA A 213 4.18 14.08 23.16
C ALA A 213 2.73 13.75 22.76
N VAL A 214 2.21 12.64 23.29
CA VAL A 214 0.81 12.26 23.15
C VAL A 214 0.23 12.16 24.56
N ASP A 215 -0.75 13.03 24.84
CA ASP A 215 -1.44 13.03 26.12
C ASP A 215 -2.53 11.95 26.14
N LYS A 216 -2.22 10.81 26.75
CA LYS A 216 -3.15 9.71 26.98
C LYS A 216 -3.39 9.54 28.46
N PRO A 217 -4.61 9.80 28.96
CA PRO A 217 -4.96 9.51 30.35
C PRO A 217 -4.74 8.03 30.69
N ALA A 218 -4.19 7.77 31.87
CA ALA A 218 -3.80 6.41 32.29
C ALA A 218 -5.00 5.45 32.43
N ASP A 219 -6.19 5.98 32.65
CA ASP A 219 -7.44 5.24 32.78
C ASP A 219 -8.17 4.99 31.48
N GLN A 220 -7.61 5.50 30.33
CA GLN A 220 -8.22 5.35 29.01
C GLN A 220 -7.57 4.23 28.20
N LEU A 221 -8.41 3.53 27.45
CA LEU A 221 -8.01 2.58 26.39
C LEU A 221 -8.37 3.15 25.04
N TRP A 222 -7.38 3.26 24.16
CA TRP A 222 -7.56 3.83 22.82
C TRP A 222 -7.66 2.75 21.74
N ILE A 223 -8.77 2.79 21.02
CA ILE A 223 -8.94 2.02 19.78
C ILE A 223 -8.60 2.95 18.62
N ALA A 224 -7.75 2.52 17.68
CA ALA A 224 -7.25 3.35 16.60
C ALA A 224 -7.73 2.86 15.22
N TYR A 225 -8.09 3.80 14.39
CA TYR A 225 -8.21 3.63 12.94
C TYR A 225 -7.34 4.65 12.23
N ALA A 226 -6.48 4.19 11.31
CA ALA A 226 -5.69 5.05 10.45
C ALA A 226 -5.99 4.76 8.98
N GLY A 227 -6.38 5.77 8.20
CA GLY A 227 -6.58 5.61 6.76
C GLY A 227 -7.65 6.51 6.16
N THR A 228 -7.94 6.25 4.88
CA THR A 228 -8.96 6.98 4.14
C THR A 228 -10.37 6.68 4.68
N LEU A 229 -11.19 7.71 4.85
CA LEU A 229 -12.61 7.58 5.19
C LEU A 229 -13.45 7.51 3.90
N GLY A 230 -13.40 6.35 3.25
CA GLY A 230 -14.00 6.11 1.94
C GLY A 230 -14.86 4.85 1.88
N HIS A 231 -15.46 4.61 0.72
CA HIS A 231 -16.45 3.55 0.50
C HIS A 231 -15.98 2.11 0.77
N SER A 232 -14.67 1.87 0.78
CA SER A 232 -14.13 0.54 1.11
C SER A 232 -14.02 0.28 2.61
N TYR A 233 -14.35 1.26 3.46
CA TYR A 233 -14.19 1.18 4.91
C TYR A 233 -15.52 1.40 5.61
N ASN A 234 -15.85 0.51 6.56
CA ASN A 234 -17.09 0.57 7.33
C ASN A 234 -16.78 1.02 8.77
N ILE A 235 -16.60 2.33 8.98
CA ILE A 235 -16.41 2.88 10.34
C ILE A 235 -17.69 2.68 11.18
N GLU A 236 -18.88 2.65 10.56
CA GLU A 236 -20.15 2.48 11.24
C GLU A 236 -20.24 1.14 11.97
N ILE A 237 -19.69 0.04 11.42
CA ILE A 237 -19.68 -1.26 12.11
C ILE A 237 -18.88 -1.22 13.42
N VAL A 238 -17.80 -0.40 13.46
CA VAL A 238 -17.03 -0.21 14.69
C VAL A 238 -17.84 0.58 15.71
N LEU A 239 -18.54 1.65 15.27
CA LEU A 239 -19.41 2.46 16.14
C LEU A 239 -20.56 1.65 16.68
N ASP A 240 -21.19 0.79 15.87
CA ASP A 240 -22.24 -0.14 16.30
C ASP A 240 -21.69 -1.13 17.33
N ALA A 241 -20.51 -1.69 17.09
CA ALA A 241 -19.84 -2.58 18.04
C ALA A 241 -19.51 -1.90 19.37
N LEU A 242 -19.05 -0.65 19.34
CA LEU A 242 -18.78 0.14 20.54
C LEU A 242 -20.04 0.43 21.34
N ASN A 243 -21.20 0.59 20.71
CA ASN A 243 -22.48 0.73 21.36
C ASN A 243 -22.97 -0.54 22.09
N LEU A 244 -22.42 -1.71 21.74
CA LEU A 244 -22.73 -2.98 22.39
C LEU A 244 -21.86 -3.26 23.63
N LEU A 245 -20.80 -2.46 23.88
CA LEU A 245 -19.94 -2.64 25.06
C LEU A 245 -20.71 -2.36 26.35
N PRO A 246 -20.36 -3.00 27.49
CA PRO A 246 -20.87 -2.60 28.81
C PRO A 246 -20.52 -1.14 29.14
N ASP A 247 -21.38 -0.43 29.89
CA ASP A 247 -21.23 1.01 30.12
C ASP A 247 -19.98 1.38 30.94
N ASP A 248 -19.63 0.53 31.91
CA ASP A 248 -18.42 0.65 32.71
C ASP A 248 -17.13 0.55 31.87
N MET A 249 -17.18 -0.21 30.78
CA MET A 249 -16.08 -0.32 29.83
C MET A 249 -16.12 0.83 28.82
N ALA A 250 -17.29 1.14 28.27
CA ALA A 250 -17.48 2.20 27.28
C ALA A 250 -16.97 3.55 27.79
N SER A 251 -17.13 3.84 29.08
CA SER A 251 -16.67 5.09 29.72
C SER A 251 -15.13 5.26 29.72
N LYS A 252 -14.37 4.18 29.60
CA LYS A 252 -12.89 4.17 29.58
C LYS A 252 -12.31 4.12 28.17
N VAL A 253 -13.13 3.88 27.17
CA VAL A 253 -12.69 3.71 25.78
C VAL A 253 -12.79 5.02 25.02
N VAL A 254 -11.77 5.31 24.18
CA VAL A 254 -11.81 6.39 23.19
C VAL A 254 -11.47 5.81 21.83
N PHE A 255 -12.33 6.05 20.84
CA PHE A 255 -12.06 5.67 19.47
C PHE A 255 -11.37 6.83 18.74
N LYS A 256 -10.11 6.65 18.39
CA LYS A 256 -9.27 7.61 17.66
C LYS A 256 -9.30 7.31 16.16
N VAL A 257 -9.78 8.26 15.38
CA VAL A 257 -9.89 8.12 13.91
C VAL A 257 -8.95 9.11 13.24
N PHE A 258 -7.90 8.57 12.60
CA PHE A 258 -6.91 9.36 11.86
C PHE A 258 -7.12 9.20 10.37
N GLY A 259 -7.32 10.28 9.66
CA GLY A 259 -7.50 10.28 8.23
C GLY A 259 -8.57 11.24 7.76
N ASP A 260 -8.77 11.22 6.46
CA ASP A 260 -9.73 12.07 5.77
C ASP A 260 -10.35 11.30 4.59
N GLY A 261 -11.47 11.76 4.07
CA GLY A 261 -12.10 11.14 2.92
C GLY A 261 -13.55 11.57 2.69
N PRO A 262 -14.12 11.13 1.56
CA PRO A 262 -15.45 11.59 1.13
C PRO A 262 -16.60 11.22 2.07
N LEU A 263 -16.39 10.28 3.00
CA LEU A 263 -17.43 9.87 3.97
C LEU A 263 -17.17 10.42 5.39
N MET A 264 -16.22 11.33 5.58
CA MET A 264 -15.88 11.86 6.89
C MET A 264 -17.10 12.47 7.61
N GLU A 265 -17.83 13.37 6.96
CA GLU A 265 -19.02 14.01 7.53
C GLU A 265 -20.09 12.99 7.93
N ARG A 266 -20.30 11.98 7.09
CA ARG A 266 -21.25 10.88 7.37
C ARG A 266 -20.83 10.12 8.64
N PHE A 267 -19.56 9.76 8.77
CA PHE A 267 -19.09 9.01 9.93
C PHE A 267 -19.10 9.87 11.20
N GLN A 268 -18.79 11.16 11.10
CA GLN A 268 -18.91 12.09 12.21
C GLN A 268 -20.36 12.22 12.70
N ALA A 269 -21.31 12.37 11.77
CA ALA A 269 -22.74 12.42 12.12
C ALA A 269 -23.23 11.10 12.76
N TYR A 270 -22.74 9.97 12.26
CA TYR A 270 -23.09 8.65 12.84
C TYR A 270 -22.51 8.50 14.24
N ALA A 271 -21.29 8.95 14.48
CA ALA A 271 -20.58 8.87 15.75
C ALA A 271 -21.27 9.67 16.88
N GLN A 272 -22.09 10.69 16.57
CA GLN A 272 -22.88 11.42 17.57
C GLN A 272 -23.85 10.53 18.36
N LYS A 273 -24.19 9.36 17.82
CA LYS A 273 -25.06 8.37 18.47
C LYS A 273 -24.26 7.32 19.27
N CYS A 274 -22.95 7.38 19.22
CA CYS A 274 -22.08 6.43 19.89
C CYS A 274 -21.93 6.81 21.37
N LYS A 275 -22.08 5.84 22.28
CA LYS A 275 -21.87 6.06 23.71
C LYS A 275 -20.39 6.14 24.09
N VAL A 276 -19.50 5.64 23.26
CA VAL A 276 -18.06 5.77 23.39
C VAL A 276 -17.60 7.10 22.80
N LYS A 277 -16.68 7.78 23.43
CA LYS A 277 -16.07 8.99 22.89
C LYS A 277 -15.33 8.69 21.58
N VAL A 278 -15.62 9.46 20.52
CA VAL A 278 -14.97 9.32 19.22
C VAL A 278 -14.26 10.63 18.87
N ASP A 279 -12.95 10.54 18.64
CA ASP A 279 -12.13 11.69 18.27
C ASP A 279 -11.70 11.54 16.80
N PHE A 280 -12.25 12.37 15.92
CA PHE A 280 -11.79 12.48 14.53
C PHE A 280 -10.67 13.52 14.46
N LEU A 281 -9.43 13.05 14.29
CA LEU A 281 -8.22 13.89 14.30
C LEU A 281 -7.84 14.41 12.91
N GLY A 282 -8.62 14.04 11.88
CA GLY A 282 -8.30 14.43 10.52
C GLY A 282 -7.02 13.78 10.01
N ARG A 283 -6.43 14.39 8.99
CA ARG A 283 -5.18 13.92 8.40
C ARG A 283 -4.00 14.42 9.24
N LEU A 284 -3.30 13.52 9.88
CA LEU A 284 -2.07 13.79 10.61
C LEU A 284 -0.84 13.70 9.69
N ASP A 285 0.24 14.38 10.05
CA ASP A 285 1.57 14.07 9.52
C ASP A 285 2.03 12.67 9.98
N TYR A 286 3.08 12.15 9.34
CA TYR A 286 3.52 10.78 9.61
C TYR A 286 4.01 10.58 11.05
N GLY A 287 4.77 11.53 11.60
CA GLY A 287 5.28 11.46 12.97
C GLY A 287 4.15 11.45 13.99
N SER A 288 3.21 12.40 13.87
CA SER A 288 2.03 12.44 14.73
C SER A 288 1.20 11.15 14.65
N MET A 289 0.96 10.64 13.44
CA MET A 289 0.22 9.39 13.24
C MET A 289 0.92 8.21 13.93
N THR A 290 2.23 8.06 13.75
CA THR A 290 3.00 6.96 14.35
C THR A 290 3.02 7.07 15.88
N ALA A 291 3.15 8.29 16.43
CA ALA A 291 3.09 8.53 17.87
C ALA A 291 1.72 8.14 18.46
N TYR A 292 0.63 8.57 17.84
CA TYR A 292 -0.72 8.16 18.29
C TYR A 292 -0.94 6.65 18.17
N LEU A 293 -0.49 5.99 17.09
CA LEU A 293 -0.59 4.54 16.98
C LEU A 293 0.18 3.83 18.10
N LYS A 294 1.40 4.26 18.42
CA LYS A 294 2.21 3.67 19.51
C LYS A 294 1.57 3.85 20.90
N HIS A 295 0.73 4.85 21.09
CA HIS A 295 -0.02 5.07 22.33
C HIS A 295 -1.39 4.40 22.34
N SER A 296 -1.84 3.82 21.21
CA SER A 296 -3.11 3.10 21.14
C SER A 296 -2.97 1.68 21.70
N ASP A 297 -4.10 1.05 22.03
CA ASP A 297 -4.16 -0.28 22.64
C ASP A 297 -4.64 -1.36 21.66
N ILE A 298 -5.48 -0.98 20.71
CA ILE A 298 -6.10 -1.87 19.71
C ILE A 298 -6.21 -1.10 18.39
N ALA A 299 -5.92 -1.76 17.28
CA ALA A 299 -6.22 -1.23 15.95
C ALA A 299 -7.46 -1.92 15.37
N VAL A 300 -8.24 -1.18 14.58
CA VAL A 300 -9.36 -1.74 13.81
C VAL A 300 -9.12 -1.61 12.31
N ASN A 301 -9.43 -2.66 11.57
CA ASN A 301 -9.37 -2.70 10.12
C ASN A 301 -10.77 -3.04 9.54
N PRO A 302 -11.71 -2.07 9.55
CA PRO A 302 -13.10 -2.30 9.18
C PRO A 302 -13.28 -2.18 7.66
N ILE A 303 -13.08 -3.25 6.95
CA ILE A 303 -13.26 -3.33 5.49
C ILE A 303 -14.67 -3.80 5.19
N VAL A 304 -15.32 -3.19 4.20
CA VAL A 304 -16.65 -3.60 3.73
C VAL A 304 -16.58 -4.96 3.03
N LYS A 305 -17.67 -5.71 3.07
CA LYS A 305 -17.80 -6.99 2.36
C LYS A 305 -17.54 -6.85 0.87
N GLY A 306 -16.79 -7.80 0.31
CA GLY A 306 -16.49 -7.85 -1.11
C GLY A 306 -15.50 -6.79 -1.60
N ALA A 307 -14.92 -5.98 -0.72
CA ALA A 307 -13.85 -5.06 -1.12
C ALA A 307 -12.59 -5.83 -1.52
N ALA A 308 -12.14 -5.62 -2.75
CA ALA A 308 -10.95 -6.28 -3.30
C ALA A 308 -9.66 -5.66 -2.75
N GLN A 309 -9.48 -5.71 -1.47
CA GLN A 309 -8.25 -5.24 -0.84
C GLN A 309 -7.32 -6.42 -0.56
N SER A 310 -6.05 -6.25 -0.91
CA SER A 310 -4.97 -7.15 -0.57
C SER A 310 -4.27 -6.69 0.71
N ILE A 311 -2.97 -6.89 0.83
CA ILE A 311 -2.16 -6.34 1.92
C ILE A 311 -1.91 -4.85 1.66
N ILE A 312 -2.42 -3.99 2.53
CA ILE A 312 -2.38 -2.52 2.41
C ILE A 312 -1.45 -1.89 3.45
N ASN A 313 -1.08 -0.62 3.23
CA ASN A 313 -0.08 0.08 4.06
C ASN A 313 -0.38 0.05 5.56
N LYS A 314 -1.64 0.28 5.96
CA LYS A 314 -2.02 0.31 7.38
C LYS A 314 -1.75 -1.00 8.13
N HIS A 315 -1.70 -2.14 7.44
CA HIS A 315 -1.35 -3.41 8.08
C HIS A 315 0.09 -3.38 8.61
N ALA A 316 1.00 -2.79 7.83
CA ALA A 316 2.38 -2.60 8.24
C ALA A 316 2.49 -1.57 9.38
N ASP A 317 1.73 -0.47 9.33
CA ASP A 317 1.77 0.58 10.35
C ASP A 317 1.20 0.07 11.69
N TYR A 318 0.08 -0.67 11.67
CA TYR A 318 -0.47 -1.29 12.88
C TYR A 318 0.48 -2.33 13.48
N ALA A 319 1.08 -3.15 12.63
CA ALA A 319 2.07 -4.13 13.06
C ALA A 319 3.34 -3.46 13.60
N ALA A 320 3.82 -2.38 12.96
CA ALA A 320 4.95 -1.59 13.44
C ALA A 320 4.69 -0.94 14.79
N ALA A 321 3.47 -0.49 15.04
CA ALA A 321 3.06 0.05 16.35
C ALA A 321 2.88 -1.04 17.42
N GLY A 322 2.94 -2.33 17.07
CA GLY A 322 2.71 -3.43 18.01
C GLY A 322 1.27 -3.52 18.48
N LEU A 323 0.30 -3.27 17.60
CA LEU A 323 -1.11 -3.27 17.96
C LEU A 323 -1.78 -4.60 17.61
N PRO A 324 -2.57 -5.20 18.53
CA PRO A 324 -3.51 -6.24 18.17
C PRO A 324 -4.59 -5.65 17.26
N VAL A 325 -5.00 -6.42 16.23
CA VAL A 325 -5.94 -5.93 15.20
C VAL A 325 -7.27 -6.66 15.26
N VAL A 326 -8.38 -5.92 15.30
CA VAL A 326 -9.71 -6.48 15.00
C VAL A 326 -10.03 -6.13 13.55
N SER A 327 -10.17 -7.16 12.69
CA SER A 327 -10.28 -7.00 11.25
C SER A 327 -11.53 -7.64 10.68
N THR A 328 -12.27 -6.90 9.85
CA THR A 328 -13.38 -7.43 9.06
C THR A 328 -12.99 -7.74 7.61
N GLN A 329 -11.71 -7.58 7.26
CA GLN A 329 -11.23 -7.84 5.91
C GLN A 329 -11.39 -9.32 5.54
N GLU A 330 -11.93 -9.59 4.34
CA GLU A 330 -12.14 -10.94 3.84
C GLU A 330 -10.93 -11.53 3.11
N CYS A 331 -9.88 -10.74 2.86
CA CYS A 331 -8.66 -11.20 2.19
C CYS A 331 -8.02 -12.38 2.93
N PRO A 332 -7.98 -13.58 2.33
CA PRO A 332 -7.48 -14.78 3.01
C PRO A 332 -6.03 -14.64 3.47
N GLU A 333 -5.21 -13.94 2.69
CA GLU A 333 -3.79 -13.72 3.00
C GLU A 333 -3.60 -12.92 4.29
N TYR A 334 -4.37 -11.84 4.50
CA TYR A 334 -4.26 -11.06 5.73
C TYR A 334 -4.86 -11.80 6.93
N ARG A 335 -5.98 -12.50 6.74
CA ARG A 335 -6.57 -13.36 7.79
C ARG A 335 -5.59 -14.41 8.27
N MET A 336 -4.92 -15.11 7.34
CA MET A 336 -3.88 -16.09 7.69
C MET A 336 -2.71 -15.47 8.43
N LEU A 337 -2.26 -14.27 8.05
CA LEU A 337 -1.19 -13.57 8.77
C LEU A 337 -1.58 -13.29 10.23
N LEU A 338 -2.78 -12.75 10.45
CA LEU A 338 -3.26 -12.49 11.81
C LEU A 338 -3.35 -13.76 12.67
N GLU A 339 -3.78 -14.88 12.08
CA GLU A 339 -3.89 -16.18 12.74
C GLU A 339 -2.51 -16.81 13.01
N GLN A 340 -1.61 -16.84 12.02
CA GLN A 340 -0.28 -17.43 12.13
C GLN A 340 0.58 -16.75 13.20
N TYR A 341 0.47 -15.43 13.28
CA TYR A 341 1.19 -14.66 14.30
C TYR A 341 0.43 -14.57 15.62
N GLY A 342 -0.85 -14.90 15.66
CA GLY A 342 -1.68 -14.70 16.86
C GLY A 342 -1.75 -13.22 17.26
N CYS A 343 -1.89 -12.31 16.29
CA CYS A 343 -1.81 -10.87 16.51
C CYS A 343 -3.09 -10.11 16.15
N GLY A 344 -4.19 -10.81 15.85
CA GLY A 344 -5.48 -10.19 15.55
C GLY A 344 -6.65 -11.15 15.66
N ILE A 345 -7.84 -10.59 15.55
CA ILE A 345 -9.11 -11.32 15.55
C ILE A 345 -9.86 -11.00 14.26
N ASN A 346 -10.12 -12.04 13.46
CA ASN A 346 -10.91 -11.94 12.23
C ASN A 346 -12.40 -11.97 12.55
N CYS A 347 -13.14 -10.98 12.04
CA CYS A 347 -14.59 -10.84 12.19
C CYS A 347 -15.30 -10.87 10.83
N ASP A 348 -16.59 -11.10 10.86
CA ASP A 348 -17.48 -10.94 9.70
C ASP A 348 -17.73 -9.44 9.45
N PRO A 349 -17.60 -8.96 8.18
CA PRO A 349 -17.82 -7.55 7.84
C PRO A 349 -19.28 -7.05 7.99
N GLU A 350 -20.24 -7.94 8.22
CA GLU A 350 -21.65 -7.62 8.42
C GLU A 350 -22.13 -7.92 9.85
N ASN A 351 -21.22 -8.28 10.77
CA ASN A 351 -21.58 -8.69 12.13
C ASN A 351 -20.97 -7.79 13.20
N PRO A 352 -21.63 -6.67 13.59
CA PRO A 352 -21.11 -5.75 14.60
C PRO A 352 -20.98 -6.44 15.98
N LYS A 353 -21.76 -7.47 16.27
CA LYS A 353 -21.63 -8.23 17.51
C LYS A 353 -20.33 -8.99 17.60
N GLN A 354 -19.86 -9.63 16.54
CA GLN A 354 -18.54 -10.28 16.53
C GLN A 354 -17.41 -9.26 16.76
N VAL A 355 -17.53 -8.07 16.15
CA VAL A 355 -16.56 -6.98 16.36
C VAL A 355 -16.60 -6.52 17.83
N ALA A 356 -17.79 -6.38 18.40
CA ALA A 356 -17.96 -6.03 19.83
C ALA A 356 -17.35 -7.08 20.75
N ASP A 357 -17.64 -8.36 20.54
CA ASP A 357 -17.11 -9.47 21.33
C ASP A 357 -15.57 -9.53 21.25
N ALA A 358 -15.00 -9.28 20.08
CA ALA A 358 -13.56 -9.21 19.86
C ALA A 358 -12.93 -8.01 20.61
N LEU A 359 -13.52 -6.83 20.48
CA LEU A 359 -13.08 -5.63 21.21
C LEU A 359 -13.20 -5.81 22.71
N GLN A 360 -14.34 -6.30 23.22
CA GLN A 360 -14.56 -6.56 24.63
C GLN A 360 -13.51 -7.53 25.20
N LYS A 361 -13.21 -8.62 24.49
CA LYS A 361 -12.19 -9.59 24.87
C LYS A 361 -10.81 -8.95 25.02
N LEU A 362 -10.42 -8.08 24.08
CA LEU A 362 -9.13 -7.38 24.13
C LEU A 362 -9.12 -6.29 25.20
N LEU A 363 -10.21 -5.56 25.40
CA LEU A 363 -10.31 -4.51 26.43
C LEU A 363 -10.22 -5.08 27.84
N GLN A 364 -10.80 -6.27 28.09
CA GLN A 364 -10.80 -6.93 29.39
C GLN A 364 -9.47 -7.64 29.73
N LYS A 365 -8.74 -8.13 28.71
CA LYS A 365 -7.58 -9.00 28.89
C LYS A 365 -6.28 -8.29 28.53
N GLU A 366 -5.73 -7.53 29.46
CA GLU A 366 -4.49 -6.77 29.25
C GLU A 366 -3.31 -7.66 28.82
N ALA A 367 -3.07 -8.77 29.51
CA ALA A 367 -2.01 -9.72 29.15
C ALA A 367 -2.14 -10.21 27.69
N MET A 368 -3.37 -10.49 27.25
CA MET A 368 -3.62 -10.88 25.87
C MET A 368 -3.33 -9.74 24.88
N ARG A 369 -3.70 -8.50 25.21
CA ARG A 369 -3.36 -7.34 24.35
C ARG A 369 -1.85 -7.20 24.19
N HIS A 370 -1.10 -7.32 25.28
CA HIS A 370 0.37 -7.21 25.27
C HIS A 370 1.00 -8.35 24.45
N GLU A 371 0.56 -9.58 24.64
CA GLU A 371 1.04 -10.73 23.88
C GLU A 371 0.77 -10.58 22.38
N MET A 372 -0.47 -10.25 22.02
CA MET A 372 -0.84 -10.02 20.64
C MET A 372 -0.12 -8.81 20.04
N GLY A 373 0.12 -7.76 20.82
CA GLY A 373 0.91 -6.60 20.40
C GLY A 373 2.38 -6.96 20.14
N PHE A 374 3.00 -7.74 21.00
CA PHE A 374 4.34 -8.27 20.78
C PHE A 374 4.41 -9.11 19.49
N ASN A 375 3.45 -9.97 19.28
CA ASN A 375 3.34 -10.79 18.07
C ASN A 375 3.12 -9.96 16.81
N SER A 376 2.35 -8.89 16.92
CA SER A 376 2.13 -7.93 15.83
C SER A 376 3.45 -7.25 15.44
N ARG A 377 4.23 -6.79 16.42
CA ARG A 377 5.56 -6.22 16.17
C ARG A 377 6.53 -7.23 15.55
N LYS A 378 6.49 -8.50 15.98
CA LYS A 378 7.26 -9.59 15.36
C LYS A 378 6.86 -9.79 13.90
N MET A 379 5.55 -9.79 13.61
CA MET A 379 5.06 -9.84 12.23
C MET A 379 5.58 -8.65 11.40
N ALA A 380 5.64 -7.43 11.98
CA ALA A 380 6.22 -6.28 11.30
C ALA A 380 7.68 -6.52 10.91
N GLN A 381 8.50 -7.00 11.84
CA GLN A 381 9.92 -7.27 11.62
C GLN A 381 10.16 -8.33 10.54
N GLU A 382 9.37 -9.40 10.54
CA GLU A 382 9.58 -10.53 9.64
C GLU A 382 8.92 -10.34 8.26
N ARG A 383 7.80 -9.59 8.18
CA ARG A 383 6.97 -9.54 6.96
C ARG A 383 6.81 -8.15 6.37
N PHE A 384 7.02 -7.09 7.15
CA PHE A 384 6.75 -5.73 6.72
C PHE A 384 7.96 -4.79 6.80
N ASP A 385 9.03 -5.15 7.49
CA ASP A 385 10.23 -4.33 7.52
C ASP A 385 10.95 -4.37 6.17
N ARG A 386 11.03 -3.21 5.51
CA ARG A 386 11.68 -3.08 4.20
C ARG A 386 13.16 -3.41 4.24
N ALA A 387 13.85 -3.04 5.32
CA ALA A 387 15.27 -3.33 5.47
C ALA A 387 15.56 -4.83 5.36
N HIS A 388 14.61 -5.65 5.83
CA HIS A 388 14.69 -7.11 5.77
C HIS A 388 14.06 -7.67 4.47
N THR A 389 12.80 -7.33 4.19
CA THR A 389 12.01 -8.00 3.14
C THR A 389 12.46 -7.62 1.72
N TYR A 390 12.99 -6.40 1.51
CA TYR A 390 13.46 -5.96 0.19
C TYR A 390 14.81 -6.58 -0.20
N GLN A 391 15.54 -7.19 0.73
CA GLN A 391 16.75 -7.96 0.40
C GLN A 391 16.45 -9.07 -0.62
N GLY A 392 15.24 -9.64 -0.58
CA GLY A 392 14.79 -10.59 -1.60
C GLY A 392 14.73 -9.99 -3.00
N ILE A 393 14.30 -8.72 -3.12
CA ILE A 393 14.28 -8.01 -4.41
C ILE A 393 15.70 -7.76 -4.90
N LEU A 394 16.59 -7.29 -4.02
CA LEU A 394 18.00 -7.03 -4.35
C LEU A 394 18.67 -8.32 -4.85
N ALA A 395 18.49 -9.43 -4.15
CA ALA A 395 19.05 -10.72 -4.54
C ALA A 395 18.59 -11.18 -5.93
N GLU A 396 17.33 -10.96 -6.28
CA GLU A 396 16.82 -11.29 -7.62
C GLU A 396 17.37 -10.35 -8.70
N ILE A 397 17.52 -9.05 -8.41
CA ILE A 397 18.16 -8.10 -9.32
C ILE A 397 19.62 -8.49 -9.55
N GLU A 398 20.39 -8.76 -8.51
CA GLU A 398 21.78 -9.18 -8.63
C GLU A 398 21.98 -10.45 -9.48
N LYS A 399 21.08 -11.44 -9.34
CA LYS A 399 21.11 -12.66 -10.17
C LYS A 399 20.94 -12.34 -11.66
N LEU A 400 20.06 -11.38 -11.98
CA LEU A 400 19.73 -11.04 -13.35
C LEU A 400 20.77 -10.15 -14.04
N VAL A 401 21.59 -9.41 -13.28
CA VAL A 401 22.61 -8.50 -13.83
C VAL A 401 24.03 -9.07 -13.79
N ARG A 402 24.20 -10.29 -13.27
CA ARG A 402 25.49 -11.03 -13.34
C ARG A 402 25.79 -11.41 -14.77
#